data_f918a095d4bbd3d28b2cb7c8e70158f4
#
_entry.id   f918a095d4bbd3d28b2cb7c8e70158f4
#
_cell.length_a   1.000
_cell.length_b   1.000
_cell.length_c   1.000
_cell.angle_alpha   90.00
_cell.angle_beta   90.00
_cell.angle_gamma   90.00
#
_symmetry.space_group_name_H-M   'P 1'
#
loop_
_entity.id
_entity.type
_entity.pdbx_description
1 polymer ?
#
loop_
_entity_poly.entity_id
_entity_poly.type
_entity_poly.pdbx_seq_one_letter_code
_entity_poly.pdbx_strand_id
1 'polypeptide(L)'
;MTLRKASAEDLDAIAAVEAACFPEAEAASRESLEKRLSVYPEHFWLLEEDGRLISFVNGMVTNLPDLTDEMYENAAMHDESGDWQMIFGVDTIPSHRKMGCAGKVLRAVIEETRQAGRKGLVLTCKERLVPFYAGFGFVDEGVSASEHGGVIWHQMRLRF
;
A
#
# COMPACT_ATOMS: atom_id res chain seq x y z
N MET A 1 -4.47 20.04 -1.84
CA MET A 1 -4.36 18.68 -1.27
C MET A 1 -3.12 18.55 -0.41
N THR A 2 -3.25 17.88 0.71
CA THR A 2 -2.17 17.74 1.69
C THR A 2 -1.79 16.28 1.84
N LEU A 3 -0.50 15.98 1.73
CA LEU A 3 0.06 14.66 1.95
C LEU A 3 0.68 14.60 3.35
N ARG A 4 0.31 13.59 4.14
CA ARG A 4 0.85 13.41 5.50
C ARG A 4 0.90 11.94 5.90
N LYS A 5 1.57 11.68 7.02
CA LYS A 5 1.57 10.34 7.64
C LYS A 5 0.36 10.18 8.55
N ALA A 6 0.01 8.92 8.83
CA ALA A 6 -1.14 8.59 9.68
C ALA A 6 -0.80 8.64 11.17
N SER A 7 -1.86 8.74 11.96
CA SER A 7 -1.83 8.51 13.40
C SER A 7 -2.98 7.56 13.75
N ALA A 8 -3.04 7.13 15.02
CA ALA A 8 -4.10 6.23 15.47
C ALA A 8 -5.51 6.80 15.26
N GLU A 9 -5.64 8.13 15.27
CA GLU A 9 -6.92 8.82 15.08
C GLU A 9 -7.48 8.70 13.66
N ASP A 10 -6.66 8.27 12.69
CA ASP A 10 -7.07 8.13 11.30
C ASP A 10 -7.75 6.80 11.00
N LEU A 11 -7.86 5.90 11.97
CA LEU A 11 -8.36 4.55 11.72
C LEU A 11 -9.75 4.53 11.08
N ASP A 12 -10.69 5.34 11.58
CA ASP A 12 -12.06 5.34 11.04
C ASP A 12 -12.09 5.74 9.56
N ALA A 13 -11.36 6.80 9.20
CA ALA A 13 -11.30 7.28 7.82
C ALA A 13 -10.60 6.28 6.92
N ILE A 14 -9.50 5.69 7.36
CA ILE A 14 -8.74 4.69 6.62
C ILE A 14 -9.60 3.45 6.36
N ALA A 15 -10.27 2.93 7.39
CA ALA A 15 -11.13 1.76 7.26
C ALA A 15 -12.30 2.01 6.30
N ALA A 16 -12.88 3.22 6.33
CA ALA A 16 -13.97 3.58 5.43
C ALA A 16 -13.50 3.65 3.98
N VAL A 17 -12.35 4.24 3.71
CA VAL A 17 -11.78 4.32 2.36
C VAL A 17 -11.43 2.92 1.84
N GLU A 18 -10.80 2.09 2.66
CA GLU A 18 -10.47 0.71 2.28
C GLU A 18 -11.71 -0.06 1.87
N ALA A 19 -12.78 0.01 2.68
CA ALA A 19 -14.04 -0.67 2.40
C ALA A 19 -14.72 -0.16 1.13
N ALA A 20 -14.55 1.13 0.80
CA ALA A 20 -15.11 1.73 -0.41
C ALA A 20 -14.31 1.35 -1.66
N CYS A 21 -13.04 0.98 -1.52
CA CYS A 21 -12.14 0.72 -2.65
C CYS A 21 -12.12 -0.74 -3.08
N PHE A 22 -12.39 -1.68 -2.18
CA PHE A 22 -12.20 -3.11 -2.44
C PHE A 22 -13.42 -3.95 -2.06
N PRO A 23 -13.67 -5.07 -2.77
CA PRO A 23 -14.65 -6.06 -2.34
C PRO A 23 -14.29 -6.58 -0.93
N GLU A 24 -15.31 -7.01 -0.19
CA GLU A 24 -15.12 -7.51 1.18
C GLU A 24 -14.04 -8.59 1.29
N ALA A 25 -13.96 -9.50 0.33
CA ALA A 25 -12.98 -10.58 0.33
C ALA A 25 -11.53 -10.09 0.18
N GLU A 26 -11.33 -8.88 -0.35
CA GLU A 26 -10.00 -8.31 -0.61
C GLU A 26 -9.63 -7.19 0.35
N ALA A 27 -10.61 -6.47 0.88
CA ALA A 27 -10.37 -5.34 1.78
C ALA A 27 -9.77 -5.80 3.10
N ALA A 28 -8.79 -5.02 3.60
CA ALA A 28 -8.30 -5.22 4.94
C ALA A 28 -9.41 -4.87 5.94
N SER A 29 -9.56 -5.66 7.00
CA SER A 29 -10.52 -5.39 8.06
C SER A 29 -10.05 -4.21 8.91
N ARG A 30 -11.03 -3.58 9.60
CA ARG A 30 -10.71 -2.54 10.57
C ARG A 30 -9.70 -3.03 11.62
N GLU A 31 -9.85 -4.27 12.09
CA GLU A 31 -8.94 -4.87 13.06
C GLU A 31 -7.51 -4.99 12.51
N SER A 32 -7.35 -5.46 11.27
CA SER A 32 -6.04 -5.53 10.64
C SER A 32 -5.42 -4.14 10.48
N LEU A 33 -6.20 -3.15 10.04
CA LEU A 33 -5.72 -1.78 9.89
C LEU A 33 -5.31 -1.16 11.22
N GLU A 34 -6.05 -1.45 12.29
CA GLU A 34 -5.70 -0.98 13.64
C GLU A 34 -4.35 -1.53 14.07
N LYS A 35 -4.11 -2.83 13.85
CA LYS A 35 -2.83 -3.47 14.18
C LYS A 35 -1.68 -2.85 13.39
N ARG A 36 -1.87 -2.61 12.09
CA ARG A 36 -0.87 -1.96 11.25
C ARG A 36 -0.55 -0.55 11.74
N LEU A 37 -1.57 0.24 12.05
CA LEU A 37 -1.40 1.61 12.55
C LEU A 37 -0.68 1.65 13.90
N SER A 38 -0.86 0.65 14.74
CA SER A 38 -0.19 0.60 16.04
C SER A 38 1.30 0.28 15.91
N VAL A 39 1.72 -0.38 14.82
CA VAL A 39 3.11 -0.80 14.61
C VAL A 39 3.86 0.13 13.67
N TYR A 40 3.26 0.50 12.53
CA TYR A 40 3.95 1.30 11.51
C TYR A 40 3.10 2.43 10.94
N PRO A 41 2.62 3.37 11.77
CA PRO A 41 1.81 4.50 11.28
C PRO A 41 2.58 5.38 10.27
N GLU A 42 3.91 5.43 10.34
CA GLU A 42 4.77 6.17 9.42
C GLU A 42 4.81 5.56 8.02
N HIS A 43 4.31 4.34 7.84
CA HIS A 43 4.19 3.68 6.54
C HIS A 43 2.75 3.66 6.04
N PHE A 44 1.99 4.67 6.45
CA PHE A 44 0.71 5.06 5.88
C PHE A 44 0.86 6.49 5.35
N TRP A 45 0.70 6.66 4.05
CA TRP A 45 0.78 7.97 3.38
C TRP A 45 -0.63 8.37 3.00
N LEU A 46 -1.12 9.46 3.57
CA LEU A 46 -2.49 9.94 3.42
C LEU A 46 -2.53 11.20 2.57
N LEU A 47 -3.45 11.24 1.60
CA LEU A 47 -3.71 12.45 0.81
C LEU A 47 -5.10 12.97 1.20
N GLU A 48 -5.14 14.22 1.66
CA GLU A 48 -6.36 14.87 2.10
C GLU A 48 -6.72 16.07 1.23
N GLU A 49 -8.02 16.32 1.11
CA GLU A 49 -8.57 17.52 0.49
C GLU A 49 -9.63 18.07 1.45
N ASP A 50 -9.42 19.33 1.92
CA ASP A 50 -10.32 20.00 2.87
C ASP A 50 -10.62 19.15 4.11
N GLY A 51 -9.58 18.49 4.65
CA GLY A 51 -9.69 17.65 5.83
C GLY A 51 -10.28 16.27 5.61
N ARG A 52 -10.62 15.93 4.36
CA ARG A 52 -11.19 14.63 4.00
C ARG A 52 -10.11 13.72 3.39
N LEU A 53 -10.01 12.51 3.89
CA LEU A 53 -9.12 11.50 3.30
C LEU A 53 -9.66 11.06 1.94
N ILE A 54 -8.86 11.21 0.89
CA ILE A 54 -9.26 10.83 -0.48
C ILE A 54 -8.40 9.71 -1.06
N SER A 55 -7.16 9.56 -0.62
CA SER A 55 -6.29 8.50 -1.13
C SER A 55 -5.25 8.14 -0.06
N PHE A 56 -4.87 6.87 -0.01
CA PHE A 56 -3.76 6.47 0.85
C PHE A 56 -3.05 5.23 0.33
N VAL A 57 -1.79 5.10 0.72
CA VAL A 57 -0.96 3.91 0.48
C VAL A 57 -0.45 3.42 1.83
N ASN A 58 -0.41 2.11 2.02
CA ASN A 58 0.14 1.53 3.24
C ASN A 58 0.90 0.23 2.97
N GLY A 59 1.83 -0.10 3.86
CA GLY A 59 2.55 -1.35 3.83
C GLY A 59 3.69 -1.39 4.82
N MET A 60 4.14 -2.60 5.16
CA MET A 60 5.24 -2.78 6.09
C MET A 60 6.61 -2.73 5.40
N VAL A 61 7.64 -2.58 6.18
CA VAL A 61 9.03 -2.75 5.75
C VAL A 61 9.53 -4.10 6.25
N THR A 62 10.33 -4.80 5.44
CA THR A 62 10.84 -6.12 5.80
C THR A 62 12.13 -6.42 5.03
N ASN A 63 12.91 -7.39 5.53
CA ASN A 63 14.06 -7.93 4.80
C ASN A 63 13.68 -9.07 3.86
N LEU A 64 12.46 -9.58 3.95
CA LEU A 64 11.97 -10.62 3.05
C LEU A 64 11.75 -10.01 1.66
N PRO A 65 12.25 -10.65 0.60
CA PRO A 65 12.20 -10.04 -0.75
C PRO A 65 10.82 -10.09 -1.41
N ASP A 66 9.96 -11.02 -1.00
CA ASP A 66 8.67 -11.20 -1.64
C ASP A 66 7.51 -10.89 -0.68
N LEU A 67 6.43 -10.35 -1.24
CA LEU A 67 5.23 -10.05 -0.48
C LEU A 67 4.43 -11.34 -0.30
N THR A 68 4.14 -11.69 0.95
CA THR A 68 3.40 -12.90 1.31
C THR A 68 2.06 -12.56 1.97
N ASP A 69 1.11 -13.47 1.89
CA ASP A 69 -0.22 -13.27 2.50
C ASP A 69 -0.14 -13.08 4.02
N GLU A 70 0.82 -13.74 4.68
CA GLU A 70 1.00 -13.58 6.12
C GLU A 70 1.26 -12.13 6.53
N MET A 71 1.94 -11.36 5.69
CA MET A 71 2.27 -9.97 5.98
C MET A 71 1.02 -9.10 6.16
N TYR A 72 -0.06 -9.40 5.44
CA TYR A 72 -1.32 -8.65 5.56
C TYR A 72 -1.93 -8.78 6.95
N GLU A 73 -1.76 -9.93 7.58
CA GLU A 73 -2.42 -10.28 8.85
C GLU A 73 -1.50 -10.15 10.07
N ASN A 74 -0.18 -10.08 9.87
CA ASN A 74 0.80 -10.10 10.96
C ASN A 74 1.69 -8.87 10.93
N ALA A 75 1.23 -7.78 11.54
CA ALA A 75 1.98 -6.53 11.61
C ALA A 75 3.32 -6.68 12.37
N ALA A 76 3.47 -7.72 13.20
CA ALA A 76 4.72 -7.98 13.92
C ALA A 76 5.88 -8.36 12.99
N MET A 77 5.60 -8.69 11.73
CA MET A 77 6.65 -8.95 10.73
C MET A 77 7.35 -7.68 10.27
N HIS A 78 6.84 -6.50 10.62
CA HIS A 78 7.47 -5.24 10.25
C HIS A 78 8.84 -5.10 10.89
N ASP A 79 9.83 -4.72 10.08
CA ASP A 79 11.20 -4.44 10.49
C ASP A 79 11.60 -3.10 9.88
N GLU A 80 11.66 -2.06 10.71
CA GLU A 80 11.95 -0.70 10.25
C GLU A 80 13.31 -0.58 9.55
N SER A 81 14.25 -1.45 9.86
CA SER A 81 15.56 -1.47 9.22
C SER A 81 15.63 -2.34 7.96
N GLY A 82 14.49 -2.84 7.50
CA GLY A 82 14.40 -3.74 6.35
C GLY A 82 14.76 -3.10 5.02
N ASP A 83 15.05 -3.95 4.04
CA ASP A 83 15.46 -3.54 2.69
C ASP A 83 14.30 -3.21 1.76
N TRP A 84 13.11 -3.73 2.04
CA TRP A 84 11.98 -3.65 1.11
C TRP A 84 10.77 -3.00 1.73
N GLN A 85 10.24 -1.97 1.04
CA GLN A 85 8.93 -1.40 1.38
C GLN A 85 7.87 -2.22 0.66
N MET A 86 7.07 -2.96 1.42
CA MET A 86 5.90 -3.62 0.87
C MET A 86 4.77 -2.61 0.71
N ILE A 87 3.96 -2.77 -0.32
CA ILE A 87 2.75 -1.97 -0.54
C ILE A 87 1.56 -2.91 -0.52
N PHE A 88 0.69 -2.76 0.47
CA PHE A 88 -0.49 -3.60 0.65
C PHE A 88 -1.72 -3.05 -0.04
N GLY A 89 -1.82 -1.75 -0.20
CA GLY A 89 -2.95 -1.13 -0.84
C GLY A 89 -2.62 0.25 -1.36
N VAL A 90 -3.22 0.58 -2.49
CA VAL A 90 -3.19 1.90 -3.12
C VAL A 90 -4.65 2.26 -3.33
N ASP A 91 -5.19 3.06 -2.41
CA ASP A 91 -6.62 3.36 -2.31
C ASP A 91 -6.91 4.78 -2.77
N THR A 92 -7.99 4.95 -3.54
CA THR A 92 -8.54 6.28 -3.88
C THR A 92 -10.05 6.16 -3.86
N ILE A 93 -10.74 7.06 -3.16
CA ILE A 93 -12.21 7.04 -3.12
C ILE A 93 -12.79 7.17 -4.55
N PRO A 94 -13.94 6.54 -4.82
CA PRO A 94 -14.48 6.51 -6.18
C PRO A 94 -14.64 7.87 -6.84
N SER A 95 -15.04 8.90 -6.09
CA SER A 95 -15.26 10.25 -6.63
C SER A 95 -13.98 10.94 -7.13
N HIS A 96 -12.82 10.47 -6.73
CA HIS A 96 -11.53 11.09 -7.06
C HIS A 96 -10.63 10.18 -7.91
N ARG A 97 -11.16 9.10 -8.45
CA ARG A 97 -10.42 8.21 -9.35
C ARG A 97 -10.13 8.91 -10.68
N LYS A 98 -9.04 8.51 -11.34
CA LYS A 98 -8.58 9.06 -12.64
C LYS A 98 -8.21 10.55 -12.56
N MET A 99 -7.91 11.05 -11.38
CA MET A 99 -7.48 12.44 -11.14
C MET A 99 -6.00 12.53 -10.74
N GLY A 100 -5.28 11.42 -10.81
CA GLY A 100 -3.85 11.39 -10.46
C GLY A 100 -3.54 11.29 -8.97
N CYS A 101 -4.54 11.11 -8.11
CA CYS A 101 -4.33 11.06 -6.65
C CYS A 101 -3.45 9.89 -6.23
N ALA A 102 -3.74 8.69 -6.71
CA ALA A 102 -2.93 7.50 -6.39
C ALA A 102 -1.48 7.68 -6.83
N GLY A 103 -1.26 8.21 -8.03
CA GLY A 103 0.08 8.47 -8.55
C GLY A 103 0.84 9.48 -7.70
N LYS A 104 0.17 10.51 -7.21
CA LYS A 104 0.78 11.51 -6.34
C LYS A 104 1.29 10.88 -5.04
N VAL A 105 0.47 10.06 -4.39
CA VAL A 105 0.85 9.37 -3.16
C VAL A 105 1.97 8.37 -3.44
N LEU A 106 1.83 7.57 -4.50
CA LEU A 106 2.81 6.53 -4.84
C LEU A 106 4.19 7.12 -5.14
N ARG A 107 4.26 8.24 -5.86
CA ARG A 107 5.54 8.92 -6.10
C ARG A 107 6.22 9.35 -4.81
N ALA A 108 5.45 9.82 -3.83
CA ALA A 108 5.98 10.20 -2.52
C ALA A 108 6.53 8.98 -1.78
N VAL A 109 5.83 7.86 -1.83
CA VAL A 109 6.27 6.60 -1.21
C VAL A 109 7.59 6.13 -1.83
N ILE A 110 7.67 6.14 -3.16
CA ILE A 110 8.87 5.73 -3.90
C ILE A 110 10.07 6.60 -3.49
N GLU A 111 9.89 7.92 -3.49
CA GLU A 111 10.98 8.84 -3.17
C GLU A 111 11.45 8.70 -1.71
N GLU A 112 10.53 8.57 -0.77
CA GLU A 112 10.88 8.36 0.63
C GLU A 112 11.62 7.04 0.84
N THR A 113 11.20 5.98 0.15
CA THR A 113 11.86 4.67 0.20
C THR A 113 13.29 4.75 -0.33
N ARG A 114 13.48 5.50 -1.42
CA ARG A 114 14.81 5.74 -2.01
C ARG A 114 15.70 6.48 -1.02
N GLN A 115 15.19 7.56 -0.43
CA GLN A 115 15.93 8.37 0.54
C GLN A 115 16.29 7.59 1.80
N ALA A 116 15.47 6.62 2.18
CA ALA A 116 15.74 5.75 3.33
C ALA A 116 16.86 4.73 3.06
N GLY A 117 17.34 4.64 1.81
CA GLY A 117 18.42 3.71 1.45
C GLY A 117 17.97 2.27 1.30
N ARG A 118 16.66 2.02 1.15
CA ARG A 118 16.15 0.66 0.96
C ARG A 118 16.44 0.17 -0.45
N LYS A 119 16.32 -1.14 -0.67
CA LYS A 119 16.57 -1.74 -1.99
C LYS A 119 15.44 -1.48 -2.99
N GLY A 120 14.25 -1.24 -2.53
CA GLY A 120 13.12 -0.95 -3.40
C GLY A 120 11.76 -1.23 -2.75
N LEU A 121 10.75 -1.40 -3.63
CA LEU A 121 9.35 -1.60 -3.23
C LEU A 121 8.81 -2.84 -3.91
N VAL A 122 7.89 -3.52 -3.23
CA VAL A 122 7.22 -4.72 -3.75
C VAL A 122 5.72 -4.60 -3.51
N LEU A 123 4.94 -4.95 -4.51
CA LEU A 123 3.48 -5.00 -4.41
C LEU A 123 2.94 -6.21 -5.15
N THR A 124 1.67 -6.53 -4.90
CA THR A 124 0.92 -7.44 -5.75
C THR A 124 -0.30 -6.68 -6.28
N CYS A 125 -0.66 -6.96 -7.54
CA CYS A 125 -1.79 -6.31 -8.18
C CYS A 125 -2.50 -7.26 -9.13
N LYS A 126 -3.74 -6.91 -9.49
CA LYS A 126 -4.48 -7.59 -10.54
C LYS A 126 -3.83 -7.31 -11.89
N GLU A 127 -3.92 -8.26 -12.81
CA GLU A 127 -3.29 -8.15 -14.14
C GLU A 127 -3.62 -6.82 -14.85
N ARG A 128 -4.86 -6.35 -14.75
CA ARG A 128 -5.29 -5.10 -15.40
C ARG A 128 -4.56 -3.85 -14.88
N LEU A 129 -3.93 -3.93 -13.70
CA LEU A 129 -3.21 -2.82 -13.10
C LEU A 129 -1.69 -2.87 -13.37
N VAL A 130 -1.20 -3.94 -13.97
CA VAL A 130 0.23 -4.06 -14.32
C VAL A 130 0.73 -2.86 -15.13
N PRO A 131 0.03 -2.40 -16.19
CA PRO A 131 0.49 -1.21 -16.93
C PRO A 131 0.57 0.05 -16.08
N PHE A 132 -0.36 0.23 -15.15
CA PHE A 132 -0.35 1.39 -14.26
C PHE A 132 0.93 1.43 -13.42
N TYR A 133 1.27 0.33 -12.76
CA TYR A 133 2.46 0.28 -11.92
C TYR A 133 3.75 0.25 -12.74
N ALA A 134 3.74 -0.34 -13.93
CA ALA A 134 4.87 -0.30 -14.84
C ALA A 134 5.25 1.14 -15.20
N GLY A 135 4.27 2.03 -15.27
CA GLY A 135 4.49 3.45 -15.52
C GLY A 135 5.33 4.15 -14.44
N PHE A 136 5.41 3.59 -13.24
CA PHE A 136 6.24 4.10 -12.15
C PHE A 136 7.60 3.41 -12.07
N GLY A 137 7.87 2.45 -12.92
CA GLY A 137 9.13 1.71 -12.93
C GLY A 137 9.08 0.33 -12.30
N PHE A 138 7.89 -0.12 -11.84
CA PHE A 138 7.74 -1.49 -11.35
C PHE A 138 7.83 -2.49 -12.49
N VAL A 139 8.50 -3.61 -12.24
CA VAL A 139 8.63 -4.71 -13.20
C VAL A 139 7.72 -5.86 -12.75
N ASP A 140 6.93 -6.39 -13.69
CA ASP A 140 6.07 -7.55 -13.45
C ASP A 140 6.93 -8.82 -13.31
N GLU A 141 6.88 -9.45 -12.14
CA GLU A 141 7.60 -10.69 -11.85
C GLU A 141 6.73 -11.94 -12.06
N GLY A 142 5.54 -11.76 -12.61
CA GLY A 142 4.62 -12.84 -12.90
C GLY A 142 3.61 -13.13 -11.81
N VAL A 143 2.84 -14.19 -11.98
CA VAL A 143 1.80 -14.59 -11.03
C VAL A 143 2.43 -14.98 -9.70
N SER A 144 1.96 -14.37 -8.61
CA SER A 144 2.46 -14.64 -7.27
C SER A 144 1.76 -15.86 -6.67
N ALA A 145 2.32 -16.35 -5.55
CA ALA A 145 1.70 -17.44 -4.78
C ALA A 145 0.53 -16.96 -3.90
N SER A 146 0.20 -15.65 -3.93
CA SER A 146 -0.88 -15.10 -3.11
C SER A 146 -2.23 -15.67 -3.50
N GLU A 147 -3.02 -16.03 -2.48
CA GLU A 147 -4.40 -16.50 -2.64
C GLU A 147 -5.40 -15.51 -2.04
N HIS A 148 -4.93 -14.30 -1.71
CA HIS A 148 -5.74 -13.28 -1.06
C HIS A 148 -7.02 -12.98 -1.86
N GLY A 149 -8.18 -13.11 -1.20
CA GLY A 149 -9.47 -12.85 -1.82
C GLY A 149 -9.85 -13.80 -2.95
N GLY A 150 -9.13 -14.91 -3.14
CA GLY A 150 -9.39 -15.87 -4.23
C GLY A 150 -9.06 -15.32 -5.62
N VAL A 151 -8.23 -14.31 -5.73
CA VAL A 151 -7.88 -13.60 -6.96
C VAL A 151 -6.46 -13.97 -7.39
N ILE A 152 -6.21 -13.89 -8.70
CA ILE A 152 -4.85 -14.06 -9.25
C ILE A 152 -4.12 -12.72 -9.11
N TRP A 153 -2.97 -12.74 -8.45
CA TRP A 153 -2.14 -11.56 -8.19
C TRP A 153 -0.81 -11.66 -8.92
N HIS A 154 -0.38 -10.57 -9.53
CA HIS A 154 0.97 -10.42 -10.08
C HIS A 154 1.85 -9.71 -9.06
N GLN A 155 3.05 -10.24 -8.81
CA GLN A 155 4.03 -9.52 -8.01
C GLN A 155 4.80 -8.56 -8.89
N MET A 156 4.94 -7.32 -8.42
CA MET A 156 5.72 -6.32 -9.13
C MET A 156 6.75 -5.71 -8.17
N ARG A 157 7.92 -5.40 -8.71
CA ARG A 157 9.04 -4.86 -7.93
C ARG A 157 9.64 -3.65 -8.61
N LEU A 158 9.89 -2.61 -7.82
CA LEU A 158 10.72 -1.48 -8.24
C LEU A 158 12.02 -1.55 -7.46
N ARG A 159 13.11 -1.76 -8.15
CA ARG A 159 14.44 -1.91 -7.55
C ARG A 159 15.25 -0.64 -7.83
N PHE A 160 15.86 -0.10 -6.81
CA PHE A 160 16.72 1.08 -6.94
C PHE A 160 18.13 0.73 -7.39
#